data_80fdfa2bd82b5d80d37f506953fda95a
#
_entry.id   80fdfa2bd82b5d80d37f506953fda95a
#
_cell.length_a   1.000
_cell.length_b   1.000
_cell.length_c   1.000
_cell.angle_alpha   90.00
_cell.angle_beta   90.00
_cell.angle_gamma   90.00
#
_symmetry.space_group_name_H-M   'P 1'
#
loop_
_entity.id
_entity.type
_entity.pdbx_description
1 polymer ?
#
loop_
_entity_poly.entity_id
_entity_poly.type
_entity_poly.pdbx_seq_one_letter_code
_entity_poly.pdbx_strand_id
1 'polypeptide(L)'
;MAPYPAVDWAPHPIYRPVKNNYLEQAGPYPYEAEYIRMVGGTTWHWAAHCWRLVLNDMRMQSLYGVGVDWPFGYDELEPFYHESEELMGVSGLPNTGSPRNLPFPMEPVAEVWATKRIRERLAIGGYEVVGNTTARNSRGYHGRPPCCGNNSCQPICPIDAQYHGGIAVSDAEAAGVKLLANAVVYKLEHDEKGRITAALFYDQNKVSHRVTGDTFILAANAIETPKLLLLSASDNYPAR
;
A
#
# COMPACT_ATOMS: atom_id res chain seq x y z
N MET A 1 -18.86 -7.47 10.19
CA MET A 1 -17.81 -6.68 9.47
C MET A 1 -18.42 -5.32 9.19
N ALA A 2 -17.79 -4.23 9.63
CA ALA A 2 -18.30 -2.91 9.25
C ALA A 2 -18.14 -2.75 7.72
N PRO A 3 -19.13 -2.19 7.04
CA PRO A 3 -19.06 -2.04 5.59
C PRO A 3 -17.94 -1.06 5.22
N TYR A 4 -17.23 -1.36 4.14
CA TYR A 4 -16.35 -0.39 3.53
C TYR A 4 -17.14 0.86 3.12
N PRO A 5 -16.57 2.05 3.23
CA PRO A 5 -17.24 3.23 2.72
C PRO A 5 -17.46 3.09 1.21
N ALA A 6 -18.71 3.07 0.80
CA ALA A 6 -19.11 3.04 -0.60
C ALA A 6 -19.91 4.30 -0.90
N VAL A 7 -19.48 5.03 -1.88
CA VAL A 7 -20.15 6.24 -2.39
C VAL A 7 -20.30 6.10 -3.90
N ASP A 8 -21.21 6.87 -4.50
CA ASP A 8 -21.54 6.73 -5.94
C ASP A 8 -20.32 6.91 -6.86
N TRP A 9 -19.38 7.77 -6.49
CA TRP A 9 -18.16 8.05 -7.25
C TRP A 9 -17.02 7.06 -6.95
N ALA A 10 -17.09 6.29 -5.86
CA ALA A 10 -16.11 5.28 -5.46
C ALA A 10 -16.81 4.08 -4.80
N PRO A 11 -17.61 3.33 -5.56
CA PRO A 11 -18.34 2.18 -5.04
C PRO A 11 -17.36 1.11 -4.54
N HIS A 12 -17.82 0.31 -3.58
CA HIS A 12 -17.06 -0.83 -3.08
C HIS A 12 -16.68 -1.75 -4.25
N PRO A 13 -15.40 -2.08 -4.45
CA PRO A 13 -14.98 -2.98 -5.50
C PRO A 13 -15.39 -4.42 -5.13
N ILE A 14 -16.27 -5.00 -5.88
CA ILE A 14 -16.64 -6.39 -5.74
C ILE A 14 -16.42 -7.11 -7.07
N TYR A 15 -16.05 -8.38 -6.99
CA TYR A 15 -15.81 -9.19 -8.18
C TYR A 15 -17.11 -9.66 -8.85
N ARG A 16 -18.26 -9.48 -8.22
CA ARG A 16 -19.56 -9.77 -8.83
C ARG A 16 -20.08 -8.53 -9.53
N PRO A 17 -20.64 -8.66 -10.74
CA PRO A 17 -21.27 -7.56 -11.42
C PRO A 17 -22.39 -6.96 -10.57
N VAL A 18 -22.26 -5.71 -10.20
CA VAL A 18 -23.32 -4.92 -9.58
C VAL A 18 -23.47 -3.61 -10.30
N LYS A 19 -24.66 -3.06 -10.25
CA LYS A 19 -24.92 -1.71 -10.74
C LYS A 19 -23.99 -0.76 -9.96
N ASN A 20 -23.22 0.05 -10.62
CA ASN A 20 -22.23 0.99 -10.08
C ASN A 20 -20.86 0.39 -9.69
N ASN A 21 -20.57 -0.86 -10.04
CA ASN A 21 -19.21 -1.35 -9.92
C ASN A 21 -18.33 -0.69 -11.00
N TYR A 22 -17.15 -0.22 -10.61
CA TYR A 22 -16.15 0.32 -11.54
C TYR A 22 -15.15 -0.73 -12.04
N LEU A 23 -15.31 -1.97 -11.59
CA LEU A 23 -14.47 -3.11 -11.97
C LEU A 23 -15.37 -4.20 -12.57
N GLU A 24 -15.13 -4.55 -13.82
CA GLU A 24 -15.71 -5.71 -14.47
C GLU A 24 -14.64 -6.77 -14.64
N GLN A 25 -14.95 -7.98 -14.21
CA GLN A 25 -14.04 -9.13 -14.36
C GLN A 25 -14.59 -10.07 -15.40
N ALA A 26 -13.74 -10.43 -16.36
CA ALA A 26 -14.02 -11.45 -17.37
C ALA A 26 -13.05 -12.62 -17.22
N GLY A 27 -13.51 -13.83 -17.53
CA GLY A 27 -12.68 -15.03 -17.53
C GLY A 27 -13.02 -16.02 -16.43
N PRO A 28 -12.40 -17.21 -16.46
CA PRO A 28 -12.74 -18.32 -15.57
C PRO A 28 -12.20 -18.18 -14.14
N TYR A 29 -11.26 -17.26 -13.89
CA TYR A 29 -10.61 -17.07 -12.61
C TYR A 29 -10.86 -15.65 -12.09
N PRO A 30 -11.99 -15.41 -11.42
CA PRO A 30 -12.29 -14.08 -10.89
C PRO A 30 -11.24 -13.71 -9.82
N TYR A 31 -10.75 -12.50 -9.90
CA TYR A 31 -9.86 -11.91 -8.90
C TYR A 31 -10.69 -11.15 -7.87
N GLU A 32 -10.70 -11.62 -6.64
CA GLU A 32 -11.38 -10.97 -5.53
C GLU A 32 -10.54 -9.80 -5.00
N ALA A 33 -10.34 -8.79 -5.85
CA ALA A 33 -9.61 -7.60 -5.46
C ALA A 33 -10.52 -6.58 -4.81
N GLU A 34 -10.18 -6.22 -3.60
CA GLU A 34 -10.82 -5.11 -2.92
C GLU A 34 -9.85 -3.93 -2.89
N TYR A 35 -10.20 -2.82 -3.53
CA TYR A 35 -9.49 -1.56 -3.40
C TYR A 35 -10.46 -0.39 -3.46
N ILE A 36 -10.07 0.73 -2.84
CA ILE A 36 -10.93 1.89 -2.69
C ILE A 36 -10.31 3.09 -3.37
N ARG A 37 -11.13 3.82 -4.14
CA ARG A 37 -10.76 5.08 -4.76
C ARG A 37 -11.11 6.24 -3.84
N MET A 38 -10.25 6.51 -2.88
CA MET A 38 -10.37 7.65 -1.98
C MET A 38 -8.98 8.14 -1.56
N VAL A 39 -8.91 9.33 -0.99
CA VAL A 39 -7.66 9.85 -0.40
C VAL A 39 -7.19 8.90 0.70
N GLY A 40 -5.93 8.46 0.64
CA GLY A 40 -5.36 7.42 1.51
C GLY A 40 -5.59 5.99 1.02
N GLY A 41 -6.48 5.77 0.03
CA GLY A 41 -6.69 4.48 -0.64
C GLY A 41 -7.07 3.35 0.31
N THR A 42 -6.75 2.13 -0.10
CA THR A 42 -7.09 0.90 0.64
C THR A 42 -6.35 0.77 1.99
N THR A 43 -5.33 1.59 2.25
CA THR A 43 -4.63 1.60 3.54
C THR A 43 -5.52 1.99 4.73
N TRP A 44 -6.69 2.57 4.50
CA TRP A 44 -7.70 2.76 5.53
C TRP A 44 -8.20 1.43 6.13
N HIS A 45 -8.16 0.34 5.35
CA HIS A 45 -8.74 -0.96 5.68
C HIS A 45 -7.73 -2.10 5.72
N TRP A 46 -6.44 -1.83 5.60
CA TRP A 46 -5.42 -2.86 5.64
C TRP A 46 -5.14 -3.34 7.06
N ALA A 47 -4.49 -4.47 7.19
CA ALA A 47 -4.09 -5.03 8.48
C ALA A 47 -2.79 -4.43 9.04
N ALA A 48 -2.19 -3.47 8.32
CA ALA A 48 -0.94 -2.80 8.65
C ALA A 48 0.28 -3.73 8.79
N HIS A 49 0.26 -4.90 8.17
CA HIS A 49 1.43 -5.77 8.15
C HIS A 49 2.54 -5.19 7.27
N CYS A 50 3.76 -5.11 7.80
CA CYS A 50 4.90 -4.48 7.16
C CYS A 50 6.09 -5.43 7.14
N TRP A 51 6.00 -6.46 6.30
CA TRP A 51 7.13 -7.36 6.09
C TRP A 51 8.11 -6.79 5.08
N ARG A 52 9.38 -6.99 5.33
CA ARG A 52 10.40 -6.77 4.32
C ARG A 52 10.51 -8.04 3.45
N LEU A 53 10.84 -7.86 2.19
CA LEU A 53 11.26 -8.98 1.34
C LEU A 53 12.51 -9.65 1.93
N VAL A 54 12.69 -10.93 1.66
CA VAL A 54 13.93 -11.64 2.00
C VAL A 54 14.90 -11.60 0.81
N LEU A 55 16.19 -11.89 1.08
CA LEU A 55 17.24 -11.80 0.04
C LEU A 55 16.92 -12.60 -1.24
N ASN A 56 16.30 -13.78 -1.07
CA ASN A 56 15.96 -14.66 -2.19
C ASN A 56 14.90 -14.08 -3.13
N ASP A 57 13.99 -13.24 -2.63
CA ASP A 57 12.94 -12.62 -3.44
C ASP A 57 13.50 -11.75 -4.57
N MET A 58 14.69 -11.19 -4.37
CA MET A 58 15.37 -10.36 -5.36
C MET A 58 16.20 -11.16 -6.37
N ARG A 59 16.32 -12.48 -6.19
CA ARG A 59 17.15 -13.39 -6.98
C ARG A 59 16.38 -14.61 -7.49
N MET A 60 15.12 -14.42 -7.81
CA MET A 60 14.22 -15.50 -8.21
C MET A 60 14.68 -16.22 -9.47
N GLN A 61 15.17 -15.49 -10.48
CA GLN A 61 15.67 -16.08 -11.72
C GLN A 61 16.96 -16.86 -11.47
N SER A 62 17.93 -16.26 -10.78
CA SER A 62 19.22 -16.90 -10.53
C SER A 62 19.12 -18.13 -9.63
N LEU A 63 18.24 -18.07 -8.60
CA LEU A 63 18.14 -19.14 -7.59
C LEU A 63 17.17 -20.23 -7.98
N TYR A 64 16.06 -19.90 -8.66
CA TYR A 64 14.94 -20.80 -8.87
C TYR A 64 14.52 -20.95 -10.34
N GLY A 65 15.15 -20.21 -11.26
CA GLY A 65 14.83 -20.26 -12.69
C GLY A 65 13.49 -19.60 -13.06
N VAL A 66 12.88 -18.82 -12.18
CA VAL A 66 11.58 -18.17 -12.39
C VAL A 66 11.66 -16.64 -12.25
N GLY A 67 10.80 -15.93 -12.98
CA GLY A 67 10.75 -14.47 -12.91
C GLY A 67 12.00 -13.79 -13.48
N VAL A 68 12.36 -12.68 -12.88
CA VAL A 68 13.53 -11.86 -13.23
C VAL A 68 14.24 -11.43 -11.95
N ASP A 69 15.55 -11.42 -11.92
CA ASP A 69 16.30 -10.85 -10.80
C ASP A 69 16.13 -9.34 -10.77
N TRP A 70 16.05 -8.78 -9.59
CA TRP A 70 16.03 -7.34 -9.41
C TRP A 70 17.41 -6.74 -9.77
N PRO A 71 17.46 -5.52 -10.34
CA PRO A 71 18.71 -4.88 -10.75
C PRO A 71 19.59 -4.41 -9.58
N PHE A 72 19.08 -4.52 -8.35
CA PHE A 72 19.76 -4.18 -7.10
C PHE A 72 19.54 -5.25 -6.04
N GLY A 73 20.32 -5.19 -4.96
CA GLY A 73 20.24 -6.13 -3.85
C GLY A 73 19.49 -5.59 -2.63
N TYR A 74 19.34 -6.45 -1.63
CA TYR A 74 18.67 -6.12 -0.38
C TYR A 74 19.40 -4.98 0.38
N ASP A 75 20.72 -4.98 0.38
CA ASP A 75 21.51 -3.97 1.11
C ASP A 75 21.30 -2.55 0.57
N GLU A 76 21.03 -2.43 -0.73
CA GLU A 76 20.69 -1.15 -1.36
C GLU A 76 19.28 -0.68 -0.98
N LEU A 77 18.35 -1.63 -0.72
CA LEU A 77 16.96 -1.34 -0.37
C LEU A 77 16.74 -1.16 1.14
N GLU A 78 17.58 -1.75 1.96
CA GLU A 78 17.43 -1.78 3.42
C GLU A 78 17.30 -0.39 4.08
N PRO A 79 18.08 0.63 3.70
CA PRO A 79 17.92 1.98 4.23
C PRO A 79 16.51 2.56 3.97
N PHE A 80 15.94 2.32 2.79
CA PHE A 80 14.59 2.80 2.43
C PHE A 80 13.49 2.04 3.15
N TYR A 81 13.69 0.76 3.45
CA TYR A 81 12.80 0.02 4.36
C TYR A 81 12.77 0.67 5.73
N HIS A 82 13.94 0.98 6.29
CA HIS A 82 14.04 1.60 7.60
C HIS A 82 13.36 2.98 7.62
N GLU A 83 13.64 3.84 6.63
CA GLU A 83 13.01 5.14 6.48
C GLU A 83 11.48 5.04 6.39
N SER A 84 10.98 4.08 5.62
CA SER A 84 9.54 3.80 5.50
C SER A 84 8.95 3.30 6.81
N GLU A 85 9.66 2.46 7.56
CA GLU A 85 9.26 1.97 8.88
C GLU A 85 9.18 3.10 9.90
N GLU A 86 10.13 4.03 9.87
CA GLU A 86 10.10 5.24 10.71
C GLU A 86 8.92 6.15 10.35
N LEU A 87 8.70 6.41 9.05
CA LEU A 87 7.59 7.24 8.59
C LEU A 87 6.24 6.68 9.04
N MET A 88 6.04 5.38 8.86
CA MET A 88 4.78 4.74 9.22
C MET A 88 4.61 4.48 10.72
N GLY A 89 5.69 4.41 11.46
CA GLY A 89 5.69 3.98 12.86
C GLY A 89 5.47 2.47 12.96
N VAL A 90 6.41 1.70 12.40
CA VAL A 90 6.33 0.23 12.46
C VAL A 90 6.82 -0.27 13.82
N SER A 91 6.04 -1.14 14.43
CA SER A 91 6.40 -1.87 15.65
C SER A 91 6.71 -3.33 15.35
N GLY A 92 7.72 -3.88 16.01
CA GLY A 92 8.12 -5.27 15.78
C GLY A 92 9.27 -5.76 16.63
N LEU A 93 9.52 -7.06 16.56
CA LEU A 93 10.69 -7.72 17.17
C LEU A 93 11.84 -7.77 16.15
N PRO A 94 13.10 -7.73 16.62
CA PRO A 94 14.25 -7.78 15.72
C PRO A 94 14.32 -9.03 14.84
N ASN A 95 13.85 -10.16 15.33
CA ASN A 95 13.97 -11.47 14.69
C ASN A 95 12.70 -11.87 13.92
N THR A 96 12.33 -11.11 12.91
CA THR A 96 11.10 -11.35 12.11
C THR A 96 11.37 -12.00 10.75
N GLY A 97 12.56 -12.58 10.55
CA GLY A 97 12.91 -13.34 9.34
C GLY A 97 13.59 -12.52 8.25
N SER A 98 13.41 -11.21 8.21
CA SER A 98 14.14 -10.33 7.27
C SER A 98 15.40 -9.78 7.95
N PRO A 99 16.55 -9.74 7.25
CA PRO A 99 17.75 -9.12 7.80
C PRO A 99 17.52 -7.63 8.05
N ARG A 100 18.17 -7.10 9.09
CA ARG A 100 18.07 -5.68 9.44
C ARG A 100 19.27 -5.20 10.22
N ASN A 101 19.76 -4.03 9.88
CA ASN A 101 20.90 -3.38 10.56
C ASN A 101 20.44 -2.46 11.69
N LEU A 102 19.21 -1.96 11.60
CA LEU A 102 18.63 -1.04 12.58
C LEU A 102 17.36 -1.64 13.22
N PRO A 103 17.08 -1.33 14.49
CA PRO A 103 15.89 -1.80 15.18
C PRO A 103 14.62 -1.20 14.55
N PHE A 104 13.47 -1.77 14.88
CA PHE A 104 12.19 -1.11 14.58
C PHE A 104 12.05 0.20 15.38
N PRO A 105 11.30 1.19 14.86
CA PRO A 105 11.04 2.44 15.56
C PRO A 105 10.37 2.25 16.92
N MET A 106 9.62 1.15 17.06
CA MET A 106 8.89 0.84 18.28
C MET A 106 8.95 -0.65 18.63
N GLU A 107 8.87 -0.92 19.94
CA GLU A 107 8.63 -2.26 20.47
C GLU A 107 7.33 -2.85 19.90
N PRO A 108 7.19 -4.18 19.85
CA PRO A 108 5.98 -4.81 19.34
C PRO A 108 4.74 -4.40 20.15
N VAL A 109 3.61 -4.33 19.47
CA VAL A 109 2.30 -4.19 20.15
C VAL A 109 2.10 -5.39 21.07
N ALA A 110 1.50 -5.14 22.24
CA ALA A 110 1.26 -6.17 23.24
C ALA A 110 0.51 -7.37 22.65
N GLU A 111 1.04 -8.55 22.88
CA GLU A 111 0.46 -9.81 22.43
C GLU A 111 -0.84 -10.10 23.21
N VAL A 112 -1.90 -10.48 22.48
CA VAL A 112 -3.15 -10.92 23.13
C VAL A 112 -2.97 -12.28 23.78
N TRP A 113 -3.72 -12.53 24.85
CA TRP A 113 -3.60 -13.74 25.64
C TRP A 113 -3.68 -15.03 24.82
N ALA A 114 -4.63 -15.10 23.87
CA ALA A 114 -4.84 -16.28 23.03
C ALA A 114 -3.59 -16.59 22.17
N THR A 115 -2.99 -15.57 21.53
CA THR A 115 -1.78 -15.72 20.73
C THR A 115 -0.61 -16.17 21.59
N LYS A 116 -0.45 -15.59 22.78
CA LYS A 116 0.59 -15.99 23.74
C LYS A 116 0.47 -17.48 24.10
N ARG A 117 -0.74 -17.97 24.38
CA ARG A 117 -0.99 -19.39 24.73
C ARG A 117 -0.72 -20.32 23.55
N ILE A 118 -1.09 -19.91 22.33
CA ILE A 118 -0.79 -20.69 21.12
C ILE A 118 0.72 -20.77 20.91
N ARG A 119 1.44 -19.66 21.00
CA ARG A 119 2.91 -19.61 20.89
C ARG A 119 3.60 -20.53 21.92
N GLU A 120 3.19 -20.46 23.19
CA GLU A 120 3.73 -21.31 24.25
C GLU A 120 3.53 -22.80 23.94
N ARG A 121 2.38 -23.20 23.40
CA ARG A 121 2.10 -24.59 23.04
C ARG A 121 2.91 -25.06 21.82
N LEU A 122 3.02 -24.22 20.82
CA LEU A 122 3.80 -24.54 19.61
C LEU A 122 5.30 -24.66 19.92
N ALA A 123 5.80 -23.86 20.86
CA ALA A 123 7.20 -23.96 21.34
C ALA A 123 7.53 -25.34 21.92
N ILE A 124 6.57 -26.04 22.56
CA ILE A 124 6.77 -27.40 23.05
C ILE A 124 7.06 -28.39 21.91
N GLY A 125 6.47 -28.15 20.73
CA GLY A 125 6.72 -28.92 19.50
C GLY A 125 7.94 -28.46 18.69
N GLY A 126 8.73 -27.52 19.21
CA GLY A 126 9.91 -26.98 18.53
C GLY A 126 9.60 -25.92 17.46
N TYR A 127 8.38 -25.41 17.41
CA TYR A 127 8.02 -24.36 16.47
C TYR A 127 8.24 -22.98 17.11
N GLU A 128 9.02 -22.14 16.44
CA GLU A 128 9.15 -20.73 16.78
C GLU A 128 8.03 -19.92 16.13
N VAL A 129 7.29 -19.18 16.94
CA VAL A 129 6.25 -18.26 16.49
C VAL A 129 6.61 -16.85 16.91
N VAL A 130 6.81 -15.99 15.94
CA VAL A 130 7.13 -14.57 16.15
C VAL A 130 5.93 -13.68 15.78
N GLY A 131 5.79 -12.58 16.48
CA GLY A 131 4.76 -11.59 16.16
C GLY A 131 5.04 -10.90 14.83
N ASN A 132 3.99 -10.65 14.05
CA ASN A 132 4.11 -9.87 12.82
C ASN A 132 4.52 -8.43 13.12
N THR A 133 5.34 -7.86 12.25
CA THR A 133 5.61 -6.43 12.23
C THR A 133 4.41 -5.67 11.72
N THR A 134 4.06 -4.58 12.39
CA THR A 134 2.85 -3.83 12.04
C THR A 134 3.08 -2.31 12.12
N ALA A 135 2.54 -1.57 11.16
CA ALA A 135 2.49 -0.11 11.21
C ALA A 135 1.40 0.34 12.22
N ARG A 136 1.61 -0.05 13.48
CA ARG A 136 0.71 0.23 14.59
C ARG A 136 1.51 0.67 15.79
N ASN A 137 1.13 1.79 16.37
CA ASN A 137 1.83 2.38 17.50
C ASN A 137 1.73 1.50 18.75
N SER A 138 2.84 1.05 19.30
CA SER A 138 2.89 0.40 20.62
C SER A 138 3.04 1.40 21.77
N ARG A 139 3.48 2.61 21.44
CA ARG A 139 3.55 3.82 22.30
C ARG A 139 3.15 5.04 21.49
N GLY A 140 3.01 6.20 22.11
CA GLY A 140 2.77 7.45 21.36
C GLY A 140 3.91 7.69 20.35
N TYR A 141 3.55 7.91 19.07
CA TYR A 141 4.50 8.10 17.99
C TYR A 141 3.92 8.99 16.88
N HIS A 142 4.67 9.98 16.41
CA HIS A 142 4.23 10.96 15.40
C HIS A 142 2.83 11.55 15.68
N GLY A 143 2.60 11.97 16.92
CA GLY A 143 1.33 12.58 17.33
C GLY A 143 0.14 11.62 17.45
N ARG A 144 0.31 10.34 17.12
CA ARG A 144 -0.73 9.31 17.18
C ARG A 144 -0.65 8.54 18.50
N PRO A 145 -1.80 8.12 19.07
CA PRO A 145 -1.83 7.39 20.33
C PRO A 145 -1.30 5.95 20.19
N PRO A 146 -0.98 5.29 21.32
CA PRO A 146 -0.73 3.85 21.32
C PRO A 146 -1.99 3.05 21.04
N CYS A 147 -1.83 1.84 20.51
CA CYS A 147 -2.91 0.86 20.34
C CYS A 147 -3.53 0.52 21.70
N CYS A 148 -4.84 0.61 21.80
CA CYS A 148 -5.60 0.26 23.01
C CYS A 148 -6.18 -1.16 22.99
N GLY A 149 -5.88 -1.97 21.96
CA GLY A 149 -6.33 -3.36 21.88
C GLY A 149 -7.81 -3.55 21.58
N ASN A 150 -8.49 -2.56 21.01
CA ASN A 150 -9.94 -2.59 20.74
C ASN A 150 -10.38 -3.61 19.66
N ASN A 151 -9.42 -4.26 18.99
CA ASN A 151 -9.65 -5.29 17.96
C ASN A 151 -10.47 -4.82 16.73
N SER A 152 -10.57 -3.52 16.49
CA SER A 152 -11.25 -2.94 15.32
C SER A 152 -10.28 -2.36 14.27
N CYS A 153 -9.10 -3.00 14.10
CA CYS A 153 -8.10 -2.61 13.10
C CYS A 153 -8.64 -2.70 11.67
N GLN A 154 -9.55 -3.63 11.45
CA GLN A 154 -10.33 -3.76 10.22
C GLN A 154 -11.82 -3.71 10.60
N PRO A 155 -12.60 -2.88 9.91
CA PRO A 155 -12.24 -2.14 8.70
C PRO A 155 -11.43 -0.86 8.94
N ILE A 156 -11.41 -0.28 10.15
CA ILE A 156 -10.71 0.98 10.41
C ILE A 156 -10.30 1.11 11.88
N CYS A 157 -9.12 1.64 12.13
CA CYS A 157 -8.68 2.00 13.48
C CYS A 157 -9.35 3.32 13.92
N PRO A 158 -10.20 3.31 14.96
CA PRO A 158 -10.98 4.49 15.32
C PRO A 158 -10.18 5.58 16.05
N ILE A 159 -8.92 5.30 16.39
CA ILE A 159 -8.04 6.20 17.15
C ILE A 159 -6.73 6.52 16.43
N ASP A 160 -6.60 6.14 15.16
CA ASP A 160 -5.41 6.33 14.32
C ASP A 160 -4.10 5.77 14.90
N ALA A 161 -4.17 4.81 15.83
CA ALA A 161 -2.99 4.09 16.29
C ALA A 161 -2.35 3.25 15.17
N GLN A 162 -3.15 2.85 14.17
CA GLN A 162 -2.71 2.19 12.95
C GLN A 162 -2.48 3.22 11.84
N TYR A 163 -1.34 3.13 11.16
CA TYR A 163 -1.03 3.99 10.03
C TYR A 163 -1.96 3.75 8.85
N HIS A 164 -2.30 4.82 8.15
CA HIS A 164 -2.99 4.82 6.86
C HIS A 164 -2.52 5.99 6.00
N GLY A 165 -2.68 5.89 4.69
CA GLY A 165 -2.18 6.90 3.74
C GLY A 165 -2.78 8.30 3.90
N GLY A 166 -3.93 8.42 4.56
CA GLY A 166 -4.49 9.74 4.90
C GLY A 166 -3.60 10.56 5.83
N ILE A 167 -2.81 9.90 6.69
CA ILE A 167 -1.83 10.58 7.56
C ILE A 167 -0.75 11.23 6.70
N ALA A 168 -0.15 10.47 5.78
CA ALA A 168 0.87 11.00 4.88
C ALA A 168 0.34 12.14 3.98
N VAL A 169 -0.93 12.07 3.57
CA VAL A 169 -1.57 13.15 2.81
C VAL A 169 -1.68 14.41 3.65
N SER A 170 -2.14 14.29 4.91
CA SER A 170 -2.22 15.43 5.82
C SER A 170 -0.85 16.07 6.07
N ASP A 171 0.19 15.26 6.25
CA ASP A 171 1.56 15.73 6.43
C ASP A 171 2.07 16.44 5.17
N ALA A 172 1.77 15.91 3.99
CA ALA A 172 2.12 16.52 2.72
C ALA A 172 1.41 17.86 2.51
N GLU A 173 0.12 17.97 2.82
CA GLU A 173 -0.63 19.23 2.75
C GLU A 173 -0.07 20.27 3.75
N ALA A 174 0.29 19.83 4.96
CA ALA A 174 0.95 20.70 5.94
C ALA A 174 2.32 21.20 5.45
N ALA A 175 3.00 20.42 4.62
CA ALA A 175 4.25 20.80 3.95
C ALA A 175 4.04 21.65 2.67
N GLY A 176 2.79 22.00 2.32
CA GLY A 176 2.45 22.86 1.19
C GLY A 176 2.16 22.10 -0.12
N VAL A 177 2.04 20.79 -0.09
CA VAL A 177 1.61 20.01 -1.26
C VAL A 177 0.13 20.26 -1.53
N LYS A 178 -0.21 20.47 -2.81
CA LYS A 178 -1.59 20.65 -3.22
C LYS A 178 -2.26 19.32 -3.53
N LEU A 179 -3.27 18.95 -2.76
CA LEU A 179 -4.13 17.81 -3.04
C LEU A 179 -5.20 18.20 -4.09
N LEU A 180 -5.34 17.40 -5.14
CA LEU A 180 -6.45 17.44 -6.08
C LEU A 180 -7.32 16.20 -5.88
N ALA A 181 -8.29 16.30 -4.99
CA ALA A 181 -9.26 15.23 -4.78
C ALA A 181 -10.32 15.21 -5.89
N ASN A 182 -11.05 14.09 -6.04
CA ASN A 182 -12.04 13.88 -7.09
C ASN A 182 -11.51 14.12 -8.52
N ALA A 183 -10.24 13.83 -8.73
CA ALA A 183 -9.53 13.97 -9.99
C ALA A 183 -9.17 12.58 -10.53
N VAL A 184 -9.87 12.10 -11.54
CA VAL A 184 -9.64 10.79 -12.15
C VAL A 184 -8.68 10.95 -13.32
N VAL A 185 -7.41 10.61 -13.10
CA VAL A 185 -6.42 10.64 -14.18
C VAL A 185 -6.73 9.52 -15.16
N TYR A 186 -6.89 9.89 -16.44
CA TYR A 186 -7.28 8.95 -17.48
C TYR A 186 -6.24 8.81 -18.61
N LYS A 187 -5.30 9.74 -18.74
CA LYS A 187 -4.27 9.71 -19.78
C LYS A 187 -3.03 10.50 -19.35
N LEU A 188 -1.87 10.02 -19.79
CA LEU A 188 -0.60 10.74 -19.74
C LEU A 188 -0.26 11.21 -21.15
N GLU A 189 0.15 12.46 -21.27
CA GLU A 189 0.73 13.00 -22.50
C GLU A 189 2.24 12.86 -22.46
N HIS A 190 2.84 12.56 -23.58
CA HIS A 190 4.29 12.48 -23.73
C HIS A 190 4.75 13.21 -25.01
N ASP A 191 5.98 13.60 -25.01
CA ASP A 191 6.64 14.20 -26.19
C ASP A 191 7.09 13.11 -27.19
N GLU A 192 7.69 13.53 -28.29
CA GLU A 192 8.22 12.65 -29.34
C GLU A 192 9.33 11.71 -28.84
N LYS A 193 9.96 12.02 -27.70
CA LYS A 193 10.99 11.19 -27.05
C LYS A 193 10.44 10.24 -26.00
N GLY A 194 9.10 10.21 -25.82
CA GLY A 194 8.44 9.39 -24.83
C GLY A 194 8.50 9.93 -23.38
N ARG A 195 8.97 11.18 -23.17
CA ARG A 195 8.96 11.80 -21.85
C ARG A 195 7.55 12.29 -21.52
N ILE A 196 7.05 11.95 -20.35
CA ILE A 196 5.74 12.44 -19.88
C ILE A 196 5.81 13.95 -19.64
N THR A 197 4.86 14.67 -20.19
CA THR A 197 4.77 16.14 -20.14
C THR A 197 3.54 16.66 -19.42
N ALA A 198 2.47 15.85 -19.34
CA ALA A 198 1.26 16.19 -18.63
C ALA A 198 0.45 14.97 -18.23
N ALA A 199 -0.41 15.16 -17.23
CA ALA A 199 -1.49 14.23 -16.91
C ALA A 199 -2.84 14.89 -17.18
N LEU A 200 -3.75 14.13 -17.82
CA LEU A 200 -5.12 14.54 -18.06
C LEU A 200 -6.04 13.87 -17.05
N PHE A 201 -6.93 14.62 -16.45
CA PHE A 201 -7.88 14.10 -15.49
C PHE A 201 -9.29 14.68 -15.67
N TYR A 202 -10.28 13.92 -15.27
CA TYR A 202 -11.67 14.40 -15.15
C TYR A 202 -11.95 14.82 -13.70
N ASP A 203 -12.60 15.96 -13.52
CA ASP A 203 -13.18 16.37 -12.24
C ASP A 203 -14.52 15.66 -11.99
N GLN A 204 -15.16 15.99 -10.86
CA GLN A 204 -16.48 15.45 -10.49
C GLN A 204 -17.60 15.80 -11.47
N ASN A 205 -17.44 16.85 -12.28
CA ASN A 205 -18.38 17.27 -13.31
C ASN A 205 -18.08 16.64 -14.67
N LYS A 206 -17.10 15.72 -14.74
CA LYS A 206 -16.59 15.09 -15.97
C LYS A 206 -15.97 16.09 -16.95
N VAL A 207 -15.51 17.23 -16.45
CA VAL A 207 -14.74 18.20 -17.24
C VAL A 207 -13.29 17.74 -17.26
N SER A 208 -12.70 17.73 -18.46
CA SER A 208 -11.29 17.36 -18.63
C SER A 208 -10.37 18.52 -18.28
N HIS A 209 -9.35 18.24 -17.51
CA HIS A 209 -8.30 19.16 -17.09
C HIS A 209 -6.94 18.61 -17.44
N ARG A 210 -5.93 19.47 -17.48
CA ARG A 210 -4.55 19.15 -17.77
C ARG A 210 -3.63 19.73 -16.70
N VAL A 211 -2.73 18.91 -16.18
CA VAL A 211 -1.68 19.31 -15.24
C VAL A 211 -0.32 18.95 -15.80
N THR A 212 0.64 19.86 -15.68
CA THR A 212 2.03 19.69 -16.14
C THR A 212 2.96 19.55 -14.95
N GLY A 213 4.11 18.96 -15.16
CA GLY A 213 5.17 18.80 -14.16
C GLY A 213 6.46 18.33 -14.80
N ASP A 214 7.55 18.43 -14.06
CA ASP A 214 8.86 17.96 -14.49
C ASP A 214 9.05 16.45 -14.23
N THR A 215 8.39 15.93 -13.22
CA THR A 215 8.42 14.51 -12.82
C THR A 215 7.01 14.03 -12.50
N PHE A 216 6.68 12.83 -12.94
CA PHE A 216 5.40 12.17 -12.71
C PHE A 216 5.64 10.85 -11.98
N ILE A 217 5.01 10.68 -10.82
CA ILE A 217 5.07 9.45 -10.03
C ILE A 217 3.69 8.78 -10.10
N LEU A 218 3.64 7.56 -10.62
CA LEU A 218 2.43 6.77 -10.74
C LEU A 218 2.36 5.78 -9.58
N ALA A 219 1.50 6.05 -8.63
CA ALA A 219 1.29 5.22 -7.44
C ALA A 219 -0.19 4.83 -7.26
N ALA A 220 -0.87 4.52 -8.37
CA ALA A 220 -2.32 4.30 -8.41
C ALA A 220 -2.75 2.84 -8.13
N ASN A 221 -1.90 2.01 -7.60
CA ASN A 221 -1.96 0.57 -7.32
C ASN A 221 -1.59 -0.35 -8.51
N ALA A 222 -1.54 -1.66 -8.25
CA ALA A 222 -1.10 -2.68 -9.21
C ALA A 222 -2.06 -2.89 -10.40
N ILE A 223 -3.29 -2.40 -10.34
CA ILE A 223 -4.29 -2.50 -11.41
C ILE A 223 -4.41 -1.17 -12.18
N GLU A 224 -4.58 -0.07 -11.46
CA GLU A 224 -4.86 1.22 -12.10
C GLU A 224 -3.61 1.85 -12.75
N THR A 225 -2.41 1.59 -12.20
CA THR A 225 -1.15 2.07 -12.82
C THR A 225 -0.91 1.46 -14.19
N PRO A 226 -0.89 0.13 -14.37
CA PRO A 226 -0.76 -0.48 -15.71
C PRO A 226 -1.88 -0.07 -16.65
N LYS A 227 -3.12 0.00 -16.18
CA LYS A 227 -4.25 0.46 -16.98
C LYS A 227 -4.03 1.87 -17.52
N LEU A 228 -3.57 2.81 -16.67
CA LEU A 228 -3.28 4.19 -17.09
C LEU A 228 -2.17 4.22 -18.15
N LEU A 229 -1.13 3.40 -17.99
CA LEU A 229 -0.05 3.29 -18.99
C LEU A 229 -0.59 2.77 -20.33
N LEU A 230 -1.40 1.71 -20.32
CA LEU A 230 -2.04 1.17 -21.52
C LEU A 230 -2.95 2.20 -22.22
N LEU A 231 -3.76 2.94 -21.46
CA LEU A 231 -4.63 4.00 -21.98
C LEU A 231 -3.83 5.20 -22.54
N SER A 232 -2.59 5.34 -22.15
CA SER A 232 -1.70 6.42 -22.58
C SER A 232 -0.79 6.01 -23.75
N ALA A 233 -0.94 4.77 -24.26
CA ALA A 233 -0.14 4.28 -25.37
C ALA A 233 -0.33 5.11 -26.67
N SER A 234 0.71 5.16 -27.47
CA SER A 234 0.77 5.83 -28.77
C SER A 234 1.82 5.17 -29.65
N ASP A 235 1.99 5.64 -30.89
CA ASP A 235 3.02 5.14 -31.80
C ASP A 235 4.43 5.28 -31.22
N ASN A 236 4.70 6.35 -30.47
CA ASN A 236 5.99 6.61 -29.83
C ASN A 236 6.13 5.90 -28.46
N TYR A 237 5.02 5.49 -27.88
CA TYR A 237 4.96 4.77 -26.60
C TYR A 237 3.94 3.64 -26.71
N PRO A 238 4.24 2.56 -27.42
CA PRO A 238 3.31 1.47 -27.65
C PRO A 238 3.02 0.70 -26.35
N ALA A 239 1.79 0.25 -26.20
CA ALA A 239 1.41 -0.72 -25.17
C ALA A 239 2.14 -2.05 -25.45
N ARG A 240 2.97 -2.54 -24.53
CA ARG A 240 3.74 -3.80 -24.63
C ARG A 240 3.39 -4.71 -23.49
#